data_3e9271dffb5a8a83adb175d8fc2e2182
#
_entry.id   3e9271dffb5a8a83adb175d8fc2e2182
#
_cell.length_a   1.000
_cell.length_b   1.000
_cell.length_c   1.000
_cell.angle_alpha   90.00
_cell.angle_beta   90.00
_cell.angle_gamma   90.00
#
_symmetry.space_group_name_H-M   'P 1'
#
loop_
_entity.id
_entity.type
_entity.pdbx_description
1 polymer ?
#
loop_
_entity_poly.entity_id
_entity_poly.type
_entity_poly.pdbx_seq_one_letter_code
_entity_poly.pdbx_strand_id
1 'polypeptide(L)'
;MSTIARRVRFCVVVLTALPLLVSLPTAYGGAAGSGYAELVRQVAPSVVTVLVEEKREGAGFRAAERATANSDPTGVNELLRRLLAGPSAGEHTHHDGGDAEGSGFVIRADGLIVTNRHVIVSARAVKVKLPSGELLPAKVIGADAATDIALLKVTTGPLPVLKLGSSADVSVGDAVIAIGNPFGLGQTVTAGIVSARGRTLEDDPYIDFLQTDAAINFGNSGGPLLSTDGNVVGVTSAILSPSGGSVGVGFAIPAETAAAVVAELEAHGKVARGYLGISAQALTPAVARAFGLNSTAGALVTSLAPKGPSADTLHVGDVILSIGNTPVTFENLGKMAGRLHPGTTVQAEVMRDGGHEQIALLIGQLPDPPDDPALTGDADTWVPNLELGVAKATRDIRTAVKATEESGGLIITQLRPAGAGALAGLKVGDLITYAGSKHLESVADLAAVGKPSNKQPLLLLVIREGVPHFMAVTGSTEMQ
;
A
#
# COMPACT_ATOMS: atom_id res chain seq x y z
N MET A 1 32.73 99.23 -53.25
CA MET A 1 33.56 98.00 -53.25
C MET A 1 33.37 97.47 -51.81
N SER A 2 32.53 96.47 -51.69
CA SER A 2 31.92 96.06 -50.44
C SER A 2 32.46 94.65 -50.02
N THR A 3 32.97 94.56 -48.84
CA THR A 3 33.48 93.27 -48.27
C THR A 3 32.45 92.78 -47.24
N ILE A 4 31.79 91.72 -47.59
CA ILE A 4 30.80 91.02 -46.71
C ILE A 4 31.54 90.06 -45.77
N ALA A 5 31.47 90.41 -44.46
CA ALA A 5 31.96 89.48 -43.41
C ALA A 5 30.88 88.49 -42.99
N ARG A 6 31.14 87.24 -43.24
CA ARG A 6 30.24 86.08 -42.83
C ARG A 6 30.58 85.68 -41.40
N ARG A 7 29.65 85.94 -40.50
CA ARG A 7 29.71 85.49 -39.10
C ARG A 7 29.25 83.98 -39.06
N VAL A 8 30.16 83.12 -38.71
CA VAL A 8 29.86 81.71 -38.39
C VAL A 8 29.47 81.66 -36.91
N ARG A 9 28.22 81.26 -36.64
CA ARG A 9 27.76 80.93 -35.29
C ARG A 9 28.05 79.47 -34.98
N PHE A 10 28.94 79.22 -34.00
CA PHE A 10 29.13 77.91 -33.41
C PHE A 10 27.95 77.64 -32.43
N CYS A 11 27.13 76.69 -32.77
CA CYS A 11 26.21 76.08 -31.81
C CYS A 11 26.97 75.04 -30.99
N VAL A 12 27.18 75.29 -29.70
CA VAL A 12 27.67 74.30 -28.74
C VAL A 12 26.48 73.48 -28.30
N VAL A 13 26.40 72.23 -28.76
CA VAL A 13 25.42 71.26 -28.28
C VAL A 13 26.00 70.68 -27.01
N VAL A 14 25.46 71.02 -25.85
CA VAL A 14 25.77 70.40 -24.57
C VAL A 14 24.96 69.11 -24.52
N LEU A 15 25.62 67.97 -24.75
CA LEU A 15 25.06 66.65 -24.53
C LEU A 15 25.05 66.39 -23.01
N THR A 16 23.90 66.54 -22.36
CA THR A 16 23.68 66.06 -20.99
C THR A 16 23.52 64.54 -21.05
N ALA A 17 24.55 63.83 -20.69
CA ALA A 17 24.50 62.38 -20.47
C ALA A 17 23.61 62.11 -19.23
N LEU A 18 22.38 61.65 -19.46
CA LEU A 18 21.51 61.11 -18.44
C LEU A 18 22.00 59.72 -18.08
N PRO A 19 22.40 59.39 -16.85
CA PRO A 19 22.78 58.05 -16.48
C PRO A 19 21.53 57.16 -16.56
N LEU A 20 21.52 56.24 -17.55
CA LEU A 20 20.58 55.13 -17.59
C LEU A 20 20.88 54.23 -16.37
N LEU A 21 20.10 54.38 -15.31
CA LEU A 21 20.03 53.41 -14.23
C LEU A 21 19.42 52.14 -14.84
N VAL A 22 20.28 51.26 -15.37
CA VAL A 22 19.93 49.90 -15.62
C VAL A 22 19.70 49.25 -14.25
N SER A 23 18.44 49.19 -13.81
CA SER A 23 18.06 48.27 -12.73
C SER A 23 18.33 46.85 -13.19
N LEU A 24 19.49 46.30 -12.83
CA LEU A 24 19.73 44.88 -12.87
C LEU A 24 18.59 44.22 -12.08
N PRO A 25 17.87 43.25 -12.66
CA PRO A 25 16.97 42.47 -11.88
C PRO A 25 17.83 41.89 -10.74
N THR A 26 17.48 42.23 -9.49
CA THR A 26 17.98 41.51 -8.34
C THR A 26 17.68 40.05 -8.65
N ALA A 27 18.75 39.28 -8.97
CA ALA A 27 18.64 37.84 -8.97
C ALA A 27 17.90 37.50 -7.67
N TYR A 28 16.77 36.84 -7.80
CA TYR A 28 16.17 36.12 -6.71
C TYR A 28 17.23 35.09 -6.27
N GLY A 29 18.15 35.56 -5.44
CA GLY A 29 18.91 34.72 -4.54
C GLY A 29 17.82 34.20 -3.59
N GLY A 30 17.20 33.11 -3.97
CA GLY A 30 16.48 32.29 -3.05
C GLY A 30 17.43 32.13 -1.86
N ALA A 31 17.00 32.56 -0.70
CA ALA A 31 17.73 32.34 0.54
C ALA A 31 18.26 30.91 0.46
N ALA A 32 19.59 30.75 0.53
CA ALA A 32 20.23 29.43 0.63
C ALA A 32 19.56 28.78 1.83
N GLY A 33 18.63 27.87 1.57
CA GLY A 33 17.57 27.47 2.47
C GLY A 33 18.18 26.95 3.75
N SER A 34 17.71 27.46 4.84
CA SER A 34 17.76 26.80 6.12
C SER A 34 17.05 25.46 6.01
N GLY A 35 17.48 24.48 5.27
CA GLY A 35 16.89 23.15 5.09
C GLY A 35 15.52 22.95 5.81
N TYR A 36 15.06 21.77 5.93
CA TYR A 36 13.77 21.51 6.62
C TYR A 36 13.91 21.44 8.16
N ALA A 37 15.07 21.78 8.72
CA ALA A 37 15.36 21.59 10.15
C ALA A 37 14.39 22.32 11.09
N GLU A 38 13.97 23.54 10.73
CA GLU A 38 13.02 24.31 11.55
C GLU A 38 11.63 23.65 11.49
N LEU A 39 11.16 23.32 10.29
CA LEU A 39 9.89 22.63 10.09
C LEU A 39 9.87 21.30 10.85
N VAL A 40 10.94 20.49 10.73
CA VAL A 40 11.05 19.21 11.43
C VAL A 40 10.96 19.40 12.95
N ARG A 41 11.63 20.38 13.53
CA ARG A 41 11.51 20.65 14.97
C ARG A 41 10.10 20.95 15.43
N GLN A 42 9.29 21.59 14.57
CA GLN A 42 7.90 21.92 14.89
C GLN A 42 6.97 20.71 14.76
N VAL A 43 7.16 19.87 13.74
CA VAL A 43 6.21 18.81 13.38
C VAL A 43 6.57 17.44 13.99
N ALA A 44 7.85 17.15 14.17
CA ALA A 44 8.33 15.86 14.68
C ALA A 44 7.75 15.46 16.04
N PRO A 45 7.49 16.38 17.00
CA PRO A 45 6.85 16.01 18.26
C PRO A 45 5.45 15.40 18.13
N SER A 46 4.79 15.56 16.99
CA SER A 46 3.46 15.00 16.70
C SER A 46 3.54 13.62 16.03
N VAL A 47 4.72 13.15 15.62
CA VAL A 47 4.91 11.85 14.96
C VAL A 47 5.30 10.81 16.00
N VAL A 48 4.60 9.69 16.01
CA VAL A 48 4.72 8.63 17.01
C VAL A 48 5.11 7.31 16.36
N THR A 49 5.66 6.40 17.17
CA THR A 49 5.85 5.01 16.77
C THR A 49 4.64 4.19 17.21
N VAL A 50 4.15 3.36 16.31
CA VAL A 50 3.10 2.37 16.61
C VAL A 50 3.77 1.02 16.77
N LEU A 51 3.64 0.44 17.95
CA LEU A 51 4.18 -0.87 18.32
C LEU A 51 3.03 -1.86 18.45
N VAL A 52 3.21 -3.01 17.88
CA VAL A 52 2.18 -4.06 17.83
C VAL A 52 2.69 -5.31 18.49
N GLU A 53 2.04 -5.72 19.57
CA GLU A 53 2.25 -7.05 20.13
C GLU A 53 1.48 -8.06 19.28
N GLU A 54 2.20 -8.90 18.56
CA GLU A 54 1.58 -9.96 17.77
C GLU A 54 0.96 -11.05 18.66
N LYS A 55 -0.08 -11.70 18.17
CA LYS A 55 -0.63 -12.90 18.81
C LYS A 55 0.47 -13.96 18.83
N ARG A 56 1.02 -14.26 20.00
CA ARG A 56 1.98 -15.36 20.16
C ARG A 56 1.30 -16.66 19.83
N GLU A 57 1.53 -17.19 18.66
CA GLU A 57 1.23 -18.58 18.36
C GLU A 57 2.35 -19.46 18.95
N GLY A 58 1.94 -20.33 19.87
CA GLY A 58 2.65 -21.52 20.33
C GLY A 58 4.11 -21.42 20.71
N ALA A 59 4.38 -21.32 21.99
CA ALA A 59 5.72 -21.40 22.62
C ALA A 59 6.51 -22.71 22.33
N GLY A 60 6.01 -23.59 21.46
CA GLY A 60 6.62 -24.90 21.14
C GLY A 60 7.77 -24.84 20.15
N PHE A 61 7.82 -23.85 19.26
CA PHE A 61 8.81 -23.83 18.17
C PHE A 61 10.19 -23.28 18.60
N ARG A 62 10.21 -22.30 19.52
CA ARG A 62 11.47 -21.72 20.02
C ARG A 62 12.28 -22.63 20.96
N ALA A 63 11.65 -23.64 21.55
CA ALA A 63 12.35 -24.64 22.36
C ALA A 63 13.16 -25.62 21.50
N ALA A 64 12.71 -25.93 20.29
CA ALA A 64 13.41 -26.80 19.36
C ALA A 64 14.62 -26.12 18.70
N GLU A 65 14.54 -24.82 18.37
CA GLU A 65 15.68 -24.06 17.83
C GLU A 65 16.79 -23.84 18.86
N ARG A 66 16.45 -23.62 20.14
CA ARG A 66 17.46 -23.55 21.24
C ARG A 66 18.11 -24.89 21.53
N ALA A 67 17.44 -26.00 21.28
CA ALA A 67 18.01 -27.34 21.48
C ALA A 67 19.03 -27.70 20.41
N THR A 68 18.89 -27.21 19.17
CA THR A 68 19.82 -27.46 18.06
C THR A 68 21.01 -26.50 18.02
N ALA A 69 20.88 -25.28 18.59
CA ALA A 69 21.98 -24.31 18.67
C ALA A 69 23.08 -24.69 19.69
N ASN A 70 22.79 -25.60 20.61
CA ASN A 70 23.73 -26.03 21.66
C ASN A 70 24.63 -27.22 21.29
N SER A 71 24.64 -27.68 20.03
CA SER A 71 25.36 -28.86 19.60
C SER A 71 26.58 -28.62 18.70
N ASP A 72 27.07 -27.39 18.58
CA ASP A 72 28.34 -27.08 17.89
C ASP A 72 29.44 -26.65 18.90
N PRO A 73 30.29 -27.56 19.37
CA PRO A 73 31.33 -27.25 20.30
C PRO A 73 32.52 -26.51 19.68
N THR A 74 32.56 -26.26 18.39
CA THR A 74 33.71 -25.69 17.68
C THR A 74 33.51 -24.26 17.19
N GLY A 75 32.28 -23.74 17.21
CA GLY A 75 31.97 -22.37 16.72
C GLY A 75 32.28 -22.13 15.24
N VAL A 76 32.71 -23.15 14.50
CA VAL A 76 33.16 -23.03 13.11
C VAL A 76 31.97 -22.74 12.18
N ASN A 77 30.80 -23.33 12.45
CA ASN A 77 29.60 -23.07 11.64
C ASN A 77 29.08 -21.63 11.78
N GLU A 78 29.24 -21.04 12.97
CA GLU A 78 28.88 -19.64 13.17
C GLU A 78 29.89 -18.71 12.48
N LEU A 79 31.18 -19.04 12.51
CA LEU A 79 32.21 -18.29 11.80
C LEU A 79 32.05 -18.41 10.28
N LEU A 80 31.72 -19.60 9.75
CA LEU A 80 31.45 -19.80 8.32
C LEU A 80 30.17 -19.04 7.90
N ARG A 81 29.13 -19.01 8.73
CA ARG A 81 27.91 -18.25 8.46
C ARG A 81 28.20 -16.77 8.38
N ARG A 82 29.08 -16.22 9.24
CA ARG A 82 29.52 -14.82 9.18
C ARG A 82 30.41 -14.49 7.98
N LEU A 83 31.20 -15.43 7.54
CA LEU A 83 32.12 -15.25 6.40
C LEU A 83 31.40 -15.39 5.04
N LEU A 84 30.39 -16.26 4.94
CA LEU A 84 29.60 -16.49 3.75
C LEU A 84 28.41 -15.53 3.61
N ALA A 85 27.95 -14.94 4.71
CA ALA A 85 27.08 -13.79 4.69
C ALA A 85 27.95 -12.57 4.38
N GLY A 86 28.01 -12.17 3.09
CA GLY A 86 28.71 -10.97 2.65
C GLY A 86 28.24 -9.73 3.42
N PRO A 87 28.93 -8.55 3.24
CA PRO A 87 28.68 -7.34 4.04
C PRO A 87 27.26 -6.74 3.99
N SER A 88 26.35 -7.38 3.30
CA SER A 88 24.91 -7.00 3.19
C SER A 88 23.97 -7.79 4.10
N ALA A 89 24.44 -8.80 4.83
CA ALA A 89 23.65 -9.45 5.87
C ALA A 89 23.88 -8.69 7.20
N GLY A 90 23.35 -7.46 7.28
CA GLY A 90 23.18 -6.79 8.55
C GLY A 90 22.36 -7.70 9.46
N GLU A 91 22.94 -8.08 10.60
CA GLU A 91 22.20 -8.71 11.69
C GLU A 91 20.99 -7.82 11.98
N HIS A 92 19.83 -8.20 11.45
CA HIS A 92 18.59 -7.79 12.07
C HIS A 92 18.60 -8.46 13.44
N THR A 93 19.11 -7.76 14.44
CA THR A 93 18.85 -8.08 15.84
C THR A 93 17.34 -7.98 16.00
N HIS A 94 16.65 -9.12 15.79
CA HIS A 94 15.34 -9.29 16.33
C HIS A 94 15.46 -9.04 17.84
N HIS A 95 14.99 -7.89 18.28
CA HIS A 95 14.71 -7.70 19.68
C HIS A 95 13.78 -8.85 20.09
N ASP A 96 14.14 -9.49 21.19
CA ASP A 96 13.47 -10.65 21.78
C ASP A 96 12.02 -10.30 22.19
N GLY A 97 11.09 -10.48 21.26
CA GLY A 97 9.66 -10.14 21.33
C GLY A 97 9.23 -9.65 19.96
N GLY A 98 8.56 -10.48 19.15
CA GLY A 98 8.15 -10.18 17.79
C GLY A 98 7.09 -9.05 17.73
N ASP A 99 7.54 -7.81 17.92
CA ASP A 99 6.69 -6.64 17.82
C ASP A 99 6.87 -6.04 16.42
N ALA A 100 5.78 -6.00 15.64
CA ALA A 100 5.75 -5.25 14.40
C ALA A 100 5.76 -3.75 14.73
N GLU A 101 6.39 -2.96 13.88
CA GLU A 101 6.59 -1.54 14.12
C GLU A 101 6.22 -0.70 12.89
N GLY A 102 5.51 0.39 13.13
CA GLY A 102 5.17 1.38 12.12
C GLY A 102 5.15 2.78 12.72
N SER A 103 4.71 3.73 11.96
CA SER A 103 4.55 5.13 12.36
C SER A 103 3.09 5.54 12.47
N GLY A 104 2.86 6.63 13.16
CA GLY A 104 1.58 7.33 13.19
C GLY A 104 1.79 8.81 13.50
N PHE A 105 0.74 9.59 13.47
CA PHE A 105 0.80 10.98 13.86
C PHE A 105 -0.48 11.45 14.55
N VAL A 106 -0.30 12.37 15.48
CA VAL A 106 -1.40 12.92 16.27
C VAL A 106 -2.16 13.96 15.46
N ILE A 107 -3.47 13.76 15.33
CA ILE A 107 -4.38 14.69 14.62
C ILE A 107 -5.27 15.50 15.56
N ARG A 108 -5.30 15.12 16.84
CA ARG A 108 -6.05 15.85 17.87
C ARG A 108 -5.36 15.73 19.22
N ALA A 109 -5.31 16.86 19.95
CA ALA A 109 -4.54 16.97 21.19
C ALA A 109 -4.97 16.00 22.31
N ASP A 110 -6.19 15.49 22.26
CA ASP A 110 -6.71 14.49 23.19
C ASP A 110 -6.20 13.06 22.94
N GLY A 111 -5.24 12.90 22.01
CA GLY A 111 -4.56 11.63 21.73
C GLY A 111 -5.22 10.80 20.60
N LEU A 112 -5.86 11.44 19.64
CA LEU A 112 -6.32 10.79 18.41
C LEU A 112 -5.18 10.72 17.39
N ILE A 113 -4.91 9.52 16.87
CA ILE A 113 -3.73 9.20 16.05
C ILE A 113 -4.15 8.46 14.79
N VAL A 114 -3.60 8.86 13.66
CA VAL A 114 -3.74 8.17 12.37
C VAL A 114 -2.50 7.29 12.13
N THR A 115 -2.74 6.11 11.61
CA THR A 115 -1.73 5.17 11.11
C THR A 115 -2.29 4.34 9.96
N ASN A 116 -1.54 3.40 9.42
CA ASN A 116 -2.07 2.43 8.44
C ASN A 116 -2.74 1.23 9.13
N ARG A 117 -3.73 0.64 8.43
CA ARG A 117 -4.38 -0.59 8.88
C ARG A 117 -3.40 -1.76 8.91
N HIS A 118 -2.58 -1.94 7.86
CA HIS A 118 -1.63 -3.06 7.79
C HIS A 118 -0.62 -3.06 8.95
N VAL A 119 -0.34 -1.90 9.57
CA VAL A 119 0.51 -1.81 10.77
C VAL A 119 -0.12 -2.50 11.96
N ILE A 120 -1.47 -2.52 12.06
CA ILE A 120 -2.17 -3.00 13.25
C ILE A 120 -3.00 -4.28 13.02
N VAL A 121 -3.07 -4.81 11.81
CA VAL A 121 -4.00 -5.89 11.46
C VAL A 121 -3.77 -7.18 12.24
N SER A 122 -2.51 -7.53 12.56
CA SER A 122 -2.14 -8.73 13.33
C SER A 122 -2.06 -8.49 14.85
N ALA A 123 -2.45 -7.30 15.30
CA ALA A 123 -2.25 -6.87 16.68
C ALA A 123 -3.13 -7.64 17.68
N ARG A 124 -2.49 -8.21 18.70
CA ARG A 124 -3.16 -8.56 19.97
C ARG A 124 -3.35 -7.33 20.86
N ALA A 125 -2.35 -6.46 20.89
CA ALA A 125 -2.37 -5.18 21.59
C ALA A 125 -1.56 -4.16 20.80
N VAL A 126 -2.01 -2.91 20.82
CA VAL A 126 -1.32 -1.78 20.20
C VAL A 126 -0.82 -0.84 21.29
N LYS A 127 0.43 -0.42 21.16
CA LYS A 127 1.04 0.61 21.99
C LYS A 127 1.57 1.73 21.11
N VAL A 128 1.58 2.93 21.65
CA VAL A 128 2.15 4.10 20.97
C VAL A 128 3.31 4.61 21.81
N LYS A 129 4.48 4.74 21.20
CA LYS A 129 5.64 5.36 21.79
C LYS A 129 5.74 6.81 21.33
N LEU A 130 5.66 7.72 22.26
CA LEU A 130 5.81 9.15 22.01
C LEU A 130 7.29 9.50 21.76
N PRO A 131 7.60 10.63 21.11
CA PRO A 131 8.97 11.13 20.96
C PRO A 131 9.71 11.34 22.29
N SER A 132 8.96 11.58 23.38
CA SER A 132 9.50 11.63 24.74
C SER A 132 10.06 10.29 25.26
N GLY A 133 9.76 9.18 24.56
CA GLY A 133 10.05 7.83 25.00
C GLY A 133 8.93 7.18 25.82
N GLU A 134 7.89 7.92 26.19
CA GLU A 134 6.75 7.40 26.92
C GLU A 134 5.97 6.39 26.08
N LEU A 135 5.63 5.25 26.68
CA LEU A 135 4.90 4.16 26.03
C LEU A 135 3.47 4.11 26.57
N LEU A 136 2.50 4.30 25.70
CA LEU A 136 1.07 4.37 26.01
C LEU A 136 0.29 3.22 25.39
N PRO A 137 -0.63 2.56 26.10
CA PRO A 137 -1.56 1.65 25.46
C PRO A 137 -2.49 2.43 24.55
N ALA A 138 -2.73 1.90 23.35
CA ALA A 138 -3.59 2.50 22.36
C ALA A 138 -4.82 1.64 22.11
N LYS A 139 -5.99 2.27 22.12
CA LYS A 139 -7.25 1.65 21.71
C LYS A 139 -7.44 1.85 20.22
N VAL A 140 -7.67 0.78 19.46
CA VAL A 140 -8.11 0.87 18.06
C VAL A 140 -9.55 1.35 18.07
N ILE A 141 -9.83 2.51 17.46
CA ILE A 141 -11.18 3.05 17.28
C ILE A 141 -11.84 2.37 16.08
N GLY A 142 -11.10 2.18 15.01
CA GLY A 142 -11.51 1.48 13.81
C GLY A 142 -10.42 1.46 12.77
N ALA A 143 -10.64 0.67 11.71
CA ALA A 143 -9.73 0.59 10.57
C ALA A 143 -10.52 0.36 9.28
N ASP A 144 -10.00 0.85 8.16
CA ASP A 144 -10.59 0.71 6.84
C ASP A 144 -9.64 -0.05 5.92
N ALA A 145 -10.06 -1.23 5.48
CA ALA A 145 -9.25 -2.08 4.61
C ALA A 145 -9.10 -1.52 3.21
N ALA A 146 -10.10 -0.80 2.71
CA ALA A 146 -10.09 -0.28 1.34
C ALA A 146 -9.15 0.91 1.15
N THR A 147 -8.79 1.62 2.21
CA THR A 147 -7.87 2.76 2.14
C THR A 147 -6.65 2.58 3.03
N ASP A 148 -6.52 1.43 3.68
CA ASP A 148 -5.40 1.13 4.57
C ASP A 148 -5.17 2.19 5.67
N ILE A 149 -6.23 2.85 6.15
CA ILE A 149 -6.18 3.81 7.27
C ILE A 149 -6.71 3.16 8.54
N ALA A 150 -6.05 3.44 9.66
CA ALA A 150 -6.53 3.10 11.00
C ALA A 150 -6.49 4.31 11.93
N LEU A 151 -7.43 4.31 12.88
CA LEU A 151 -7.59 5.35 13.89
C LEU A 151 -7.37 4.77 15.27
N LEU A 152 -6.42 5.35 15.99
CA LEU A 152 -6.04 4.95 17.34
C LEU A 152 -6.36 6.05 18.34
N LYS A 153 -6.59 5.66 19.59
CA LYS A 153 -6.79 6.57 20.73
C LYS A 153 -5.88 6.20 21.88
N VAL A 154 -5.07 7.14 22.32
CA VAL A 154 -4.32 7.06 23.58
C VAL A 154 -4.93 7.98 24.63
N THR A 155 -4.75 7.64 25.91
CA THR A 155 -5.16 8.48 27.03
C THR A 155 -3.92 9.10 27.67
N THR A 156 -3.76 10.40 27.50
CA THR A 156 -2.61 11.17 28.02
C THR A 156 -3.00 12.64 28.13
N GLY A 157 -2.08 13.49 28.61
CA GLY A 157 -2.22 14.94 28.54
C GLY A 157 -2.22 15.46 27.08
N PRO A 158 -2.38 16.78 26.88
CA PRO A 158 -2.43 17.35 25.53
C PRO A 158 -1.16 17.04 24.74
N LEU A 159 -1.33 16.51 23.53
CA LEU A 159 -0.26 16.19 22.59
C LEU A 159 -0.14 17.26 21.49
N PRO A 160 1.07 17.50 20.97
CA PRO A 160 1.27 18.27 19.74
C PRO A 160 0.49 17.63 18.57
N VAL A 161 -0.04 18.45 17.68
CA VAL A 161 -0.97 18.02 16.63
C VAL A 161 -0.45 18.41 15.25
N LEU A 162 -0.58 17.50 14.27
CA LEU A 162 -0.46 17.82 12.84
C LEU A 162 -1.83 18.09 12.25
N LYS A 163 -1.88 19.10 11.39
CA LYS A 163 -3.08 19.44 10.66
C LYS A 163 -3.16 18.62 9.38
N LEU A 164 -4.26 17.91 9.17
CA LEU A 164 -4.60 17.33 7.87
C LEU A 164 -4.89 18.49 6.92
N GLY A 165 -4.07 18.61 5.87
CA GLY A 165 -4.24 19.55 4.77
C GLY A 165 -5.03 18.91 3.63
N SER A 166 -4.69 19.31 2.40
CA SER A 166 -5.25 18.72 1.19
C SER A 166 -4.13 18.35 0.23
N SER A 167 -4.24 17.19 -0.41
CA SER A 167 -3.32 16.84 -1.49
C SER A 167 -3.54 17.74 -2.72
N ALA A 168 -4.67 18.44 -2.82
CA ALA A 168 -4.92 19.41 -3.88
C ALA A 168 -4.01 20.64 -3.78
N ASP A 169 -3.47 20.92 -2.60
CA ASP A 169 -2.60 22.07 -2.33
C ASP A 169 -1.16 21.85 -2.83
N VAL A 170 -0.82 20.64 -3.29
CA VAL A 170 0.50 20.31 -3.83
C VAL A 170 0.42 19.86 -5.29
N SER A 171 1.41 20.28 -6.05
CA SER A 171 1.58 19.97 -7.46
C SER A 171 2.75 18.98 -7.67
N VAL A 172 2.78 18.34 -8.83
CA VAL A 172 3.96 17.56 -9.23
C VAL A 172 5.17 18.47 -9.30
N GLY A 173 6.25 18.11 -8.63
CA GLY A 173 7.47 18.90 -8.47
C GLY A 173 7.58 19.62 -7.14
N ASP A 174 6.50 19.77 -6.38
CA ASP A 174 6.55 20.41 -5.06
C ASP A 174 7.29 19.55 -4.05
N ALA A 175 8.08 20.18 -3.21
CA ALA A 175 8.85 19.52 -2.17
C ALA A 175 7.94 18.98 -1.06
N VAL A 176 8.22 17.73 -0.65
CA VAL A 176 7.52 17.06 0.45
C VAL A 176 8.51 16.37 1.38
N ILE A 177 8.09 16.16 2.62
CA ILE A 177 8.90 15.58 3.70
C ILE A 177 8.11 14.42 4.29
N ALA A 178 8.72 13.24 4.34
CA ALA A 178 8.17 12.11 5.08
C ALA A 178 8.87 11.97 6.43
N ILE A 179 8.09 11.74 7.48
CA ILE A 179 8.62 11.51 8.84
C ILE A 179 8.05 10.19 9.34
N GLY A 180 8.94 9.34 9.85
CA GLY A 180 8.59 8.06 10.45
C GLY A 180 9.65 7.59 11.42
N ASN A 181 9.49 6.38 11.93
CA ASN A 181 10.48 5.74 12.80
C ASN A 181 10.87 4.36 12.25
N PRO A 182 11.58 4.32 11.10
CA PRO A 182 12.01 3.06 10.53
C PRO A 182 12.97 2.33 11.47
N PHE A 183 12.75 1.03 11.66
CA PHE A 183 13.59 0.14 12.44
C PHE A 183 13.71 0.48 13.93
N GLY A 184 12.80 1.26 14.51
CA GLY A 184 12.84 1.63 15.94
C GLY A 184 14.04 2.46 16.38
N LEU A 185 14.87 2.91 15.44
CA LEU A 185 16.12 3.63 15.70
C LEU A 185 15.92 5.11 16.10
N GLY A 186 14.67 5.57 16.10
CA GLY A 186 14.28 6.95 16.31
C GLY A 186 13.68 7.59 15.08
N GLN A 187 13.17 8.80 15.22
CA GLN A 187 12.54 9.51 14.11
C GLN A 187 13.51 9.72 12.94
N THR A 188 13.07 9.33 11.76
CA THR A 188 13.80 9.53 10.51
C THR A 188 13.01 10.46 9.61
N VAL A 189 13.71 11.39 9.00
CA VAL A 189 13.16 12.38 8.09
C VAL A 189 13.77 12.16 6.72
N THR A 190 12.90 12.01 5.72
CA THR A 190 13.32 11.96 4.31
C THR A 190 12.61 13.08 3.54
N ALA A 191 13.25 13.62 2.52
CA ALA A 191 12.72 14.68 1.67
C ALA A 191 12.78 14.27 0.21
N GLY A 192 11.83 14.73 -0.56
CA GLY A 192 11.71 14.52 -1.99
C GLY A 192 10.68 15.46 -2.57
N ILE A 193 10.06 15.05 -3.67
CA ILE A 193 9.00 15.82 -4.34
C ILE A 193 7.75 14.95 -4.53
N VAL A 194 6.65 15.57 -4.84
CA VAL A 194 5.49 14.90 -5.43
C VAL A 194 5.87 14.52 -6.87
N SER A 195 6.08 13.23 -7.13
CA SER A 195 6.48 12.73 -8.45
C SER A 195 5.30 12.53 -9.39
N ALA A 196 4.13 12.17 -8.85
CA ALA A 196 2.86 12.03 -9.59
C ALA A 196 1.66 12.12 -8.64
N ARG A 197 0.47 12.29 -9.21
CA ARG A 197 -0.81 12.30 -8.49
C ARG A 197 -1.80 11.37 -9.17
N GLY A 198 -2.76 10.85 -8.42
CA GLY A 198 -3.84 10.02 -8.96
C GLY A 198 -3.36 8.65 -9.44
N ARG A 199 -2.31 8.09 -8.81
CA ARG A 199 -1.88 6.72 -9.11
C ARG A 199 -2.82 5.72 -8.45
N THR A 200 -3.36 4.81 -9.23
CA THR A 200 -4.12 3.67 -8.72
C THR A 200 -3.23 2.44 -8.78
N LEU A 201 -3.13 1.71 -7.69
CA LEU A 201 -2.45 0.41 -7.63
C LEU A 201 -3.51 -0.70 -7.85
N GLU A 202 -3.09 -1.81 -8.44
CA GLU A 202 -4.01 -2.94 -8.72
C GLU A 202 -4.66 -3.48 -7.45
N ASP A 203 -3.88 -3.54 -6.36
CA ASP A 203 -4.33 -4.05 -5.06
C ASP A 203 -5.17 -3.03 -4.27
N ASP A 204 -5.09 -1.73 -4.63
CA ASP A 204 -5.74 -0.64 -3.90
C ASP A 204 -6.59 0.26 -4.82
N PRO A 205 -7.65 -0.28 -5.43
CA PRO A 205 -8.44 0.41 -6.46
C PRO A 205 -9.25 1.60 -5.92
N TYR A 206 -9.33 1.77 -4.62
CA TYR A 206 -10.12 2.84 -3.97
C TYR A 206 -9.32 4.11 -3.70
N ILE A 207 -8.01 4.12 -3.94
CA ILE A 207 -7.11 5.22 -3.58
C ILE A 207 -6.52 5.86 -4.84
N ASP A 208 -6.47 7.19 -4.85
CA ASP A 208 -5.72 8.00 -5.82
C ASP A 208 -4.40 8.46 -5.20
N PHE A 209 -3.43 7.56 -5.09
CA PHE A 209 -2.17 7.80 -4.39
C PHE A 209 -1.42 9.04 -4.90
N LEU A 210 -0.75 9.72 -3.98
CA LEU A 210 0.38 10.59 -4.26
C LEU A 210 1.63 9.70 -4.41
N GLN A 211 2.37 9.89 -5.49
CA GLN A 211 3.69 9.28 -5.67
C GLN A 211 4.77 10.27 -5.26
N THR A 212 5.78 9.82 -4.53
CA THR A 212 6.93 10.61 -4.10
C THR A 212 8.24 9.85 -4.27
N ASP A 213 9.33 10.56 -4.47
CA ASP A 213 10.69 10.02 -4.43
C ASP A 213 11.37 10.21 -3.05
N ALA A 214 10.69 10.87 -2.09
CA ALA A 214 11.11 10.82 -0.70
C ALA A 214 11.26 9.34 -0.28
N ALA A 215 12.39 8.99 0.33
CA ALA A 215 12.68 7.59 0.65
C ALA A 215 11.70 7.06 1.69
N ILE A 216 10.82 6.15 1.26
CA ILE A 216 9.90 5.41 2.13
C ILE A 216 10.48 4.01 2.32
N ASN A 217 10.56 3.55 3.56
CA ASN A 217 11.04 2.23 3.95
C ASN A 217 10.16 1.67 5.06
N PHE A 218 10.36 0.40 5.39
CA PHE A 218 9.70 -0.24 6.54
C PHE A 218 9.83 0.63 7.80
N GLY A 219 8.72 0.85 8.51
CA GLY A 219 8.62 1.71 9.68
C GLY A 219 8.15 3.14 9.38
N ASN A 220 8.23 3.64 8.14
CA ASN A 220 7.61 4.92 7.76
C ASN A 220 6.09 4.79 7.52
N SER A 221 5.59 3.58 7.26
CA SER A 221 4.16 3.32 7.01
C SER A 221 3.30 3.86 8.14
N GLY A 222 2.24 4.59 7.80
CA GLY A 222 1.37 5.31 8.73
C GLY A 222 1.88 6.67 9.16
N GLY A 223 3.11 7.05 8.83
CA GLY A 223 3.65 8.38 9.08
C GLY A 223 3.10 9.45 8.14
N PRO A 224 3.29 10.75 8.47
CA PRO A 224 2.84 11.85 7.62
C PRO A 224 3.79 12.09 6.44
N LEU A 225 3.19 12.37 5.27
CA LEU A 225 3.83 13.10 4.18
C LEU A 225 3.41 14.57 4.30
N LEU A 226 4.36 15.46 4.46
CA LEU A 226 4.13 16.88 4.78
C LEU A 226 4.49 17.78 3.61
N SER A 227 3.73 18.85 3.40
CA SER A 227 4.17 19.99 2.60
C SER A 227 5.24 20.79 3.33
N THR A 228 5.88 21.71 2.63
CA THR A 228 6.85 22.66 3.23
C THR A 228 6.23 23.61 4.25
N ASP A 229 4.91 23.74 4.26
CA ASP A 229 4.15 24.51 5.26
C ASP A 229 3.81 23.72 6.52
N GLY A 230 4.19 22.43 6.58
CA GLY A 230 3.97 21.54 7.72
C GLY A 230 2.57 20.93 7.80
N ASN A 231 1.74 21.08 6.77
CA ASN A 231 0.46 20.40 6.68
C ASN A 231 0.65 18.97 6.14
N VAL A 232 -0.11 18.04 6.66
CA VAL A 232 -0.14 16.65 6.14
C VAL A 232 -0.86 16.66 4.80
N VAL A 233 -0.16 16.31 3.72
CA VAL A 233 -0.72 16.15 2.38
C VAL A 233 -1.01 14.69 2.05
N GLY A 234 -0.46 13.76 2.82
CA GLY A 234 -0.75 12.32 2.68
C GLY A 234 -0.26 11.50 3.88
N VAL A 235 -0.66 10.23 3.90
CA VAL A 235 -0.21 9.21 4.85
C VAL A 235 0.67 8.22 4.08
N THR A 236 1.93 8.09 4.47
CA THR A 236 2.86 7.14 3.80
C THR A 236 2.35 5.72 3.99
N SER A 237 2.29 4.93 2.92
CA SER A 237 1.69 3.58 2.98
C SER A 237 2.56 2.52 2.31
N ALA A 238 2.89 2.66 1.03
CA ALA A 238 3.50 1.60 0.25
C ALA A 238 4.72 2.07 -0.54
N ILE A 239 5.53 1.10 -0.98
CA ILE A 239 6.60 1.30 -1.97
C ILE A 239 6.45 0.30 -3.10
N LEU A 240 6.80 0.72 -4.31
CA LEU A 240 7.05 -0.23 -5.40
C LEU A 240 8.55 -0.54 -5.40
N SER A 241 8.90 -1.76 -4.96
CA SER A 241 10.31 -2.12 -4.82
C SER A 241 10.55 -3.61 -5.11
N PRO A 242 11.42 -3.92 -6.07
CA PRO A 242 11.84 -5.30 -6.33
C PRO A 242 12.70 -5.91 -5.20
N SER A 243 13.34 -5.06 -4.38
CA SER A 243 14.30 -5.47 -3.34
C SER A 243 13.82 -5.25 -1.91
N GLY A 244 12.60 -4.69 -1.72
CA GLY A 244 12.04 -4.35 -0.40
C GLY A 244 12.54 -3.02 0.18
N GLY A 245 13.55 -2.36 -0.40
CA GLY A 245 14.01 -1.02 -0.01
C GLY A 245 13.52 0.06 -0.97
N SER A 246 13.61 1.33 -0.57
CA SER A 246 13.22 2.46 -1.42
C SER A 246 14.07 2.53 -2.69
N VAL A 247 13.42 2.60 -3.83
CA VAL A 247 14.04 2.84 -5.15
C VAL A 247 13.58 4.18 -5.76
N GLY A 248 13.07 5.09 -4.94
CA GLY A 248 12.55 6.40 -5.38
C GLY A 248 11.11 6.34 -5.89
N VAL A 249 10.36 5.29 -5.56
CA VAL A 249 8.93 5.16 -5.88
C VAL A 249 8.17 4.79 -4.61
N GLY A 250 7.74 5.81 -3.90
CA GLY A 250 6.90 5.70 -2.71
C GLY A 250 5.48 6.22 -2.97
N PHE A 251 4.51 5.74 -2.21
CA PHE A 251 3.11 6.10 -2.30
C PHE A 251 2.57 6.56 -0.96
N ALA A 252 1.74 7.60 -1.01
CA ALA A 252 1.02 8.11 0.14
C ALA A 252 -0.47 8.25 -0.16
N ILE A 253 -1.30 7.89 0.81
CA ILE A 253 -2.76 8.04 0.78
C ILE A 253 -3.05 9.54 0.93
N PRO A 254 -3.83 10.18 0.03
CA PRO A 254 -4.14 11.60 0.11
C PRO A 254 -4.77 12.01 1.45
N ALA A 255 -4.41 13.19 1.94
CA ALA A 255 -4.89 13.69 3.23
C ALA A 255 -6.42 13.82 3.30
N GLU A 256 -7.10 14.20 2.22
CA GLU A 256 -8.55 14.28 2.15
C GLU A 256 -9.20 12.88 2.24
N THR A 257 -8.57 11.85 1.66
CA THR A 257 -9.01 10.47 1.81
C THR A 257 -8.89 10.03 3.28
N ALA A 258 -7.74 10.30 3.91
CA ALA A 258 -7.53 10.01 5.32
C ALA A 258 -8.53 10.77 6.22
N ALA A 259 -8.78 12.06 5.95
CA ALA A 259 -9.73 12.87 6.71
C ALA A 259 -11.16 12.32 6.63
N ALA A 260 -11.62 11.93 5.43
CA ALA A 260 -12.95 11.35 5.25
C ALA A 260 -13.08 10.01 6.01
N VAL A 261 -12.08 9.16 5.92
CA VAL A 261 -12.06 7.86 6.64
C VAL A 261 -12.02 8.07 8.15
N VAL A 262 -11.19 8.99 8.65
CA VAL A 262 -11.10 9.32 10.07
C VAL A 262 -12.46 9.75 10.62
N ALA A 263 -13.21 10.60 9.89
CA ALA A 263 -14.53 11.04 10.32
C ALA A 263 -15.52 9.87 10.45
N GLU A 264 -15.52 8.94 9.49
CA GLU A 264 -16.37 7.74 9.54
C GLU A 264 -15.96 6.79 10.68
N LEU A 265 -14.65 6.55 10.83
CA LEU A 265 -14.14 5.69 11.89
C LEU A 265 -14.43 6.26 13.29
N GLU A 266 -14.32 7.57 13.45
CA GLU A 266 -14.65 8.23 14.72
C GLU A 266 -16.15 8.14 15.05
N ALA A 267 -17.01 8.34 14.06
CA ALA A 267 -18.47 8.33 14.24
C ALA A 267 -19.03 6.92 14.40
N HIS A 268 -18.54 5.96 13.65
CA HIS A 268 -19.19 4.65 13.46
C HIS A 268 -18.28 3.45 13.77
N GLY A 269 -16.97 3.67 13.98
CA GLY A 269 -15.97 2.61 14.16
C GLY A 269 -15.59 1.86 12.86
N LYS A 270 -16.29 2.13 11.76
CA LYS A 270 -16.08 1.53 10.44
C LYS A 270 -16.50 2.48 9.33
N VAL A 271 -16.01 2.23 8.11
CA VAL A 271 -16.38 2.97 6.91
C VAL A 271 -17.42 2.19 6.11
N ALA A 272 -18.58 2.79 5.89
CA ALA A 272 -19.59 2.21 5.01
C ALA A 272 -19.31 2.60 3.56
N ARG A 273 -18.97 1.63 2.70
CA ARG A 273 -18.70 1.85 1.28
C ARG A 273 -19.75 1.25 0.40
N GLY A 274 -20.07 1.98 -0.66
CA GLY A 274 -20.96 1.48 -1.70
C GLY A 274 -20.31 0.33 -2.48
N TYR A 275 -21.15 -0.58 -2.93
CA TYR A 275 -20.76 -1.78 -3.65
C TYR A 275 -21.80 -2.10 -4.73
N LEU A 276 -21.33 -2.40 -5.94
CA LEU A 276 -22.20 -2.80 -7.05
C LEU A 276 -22.37 -4.32 -7.17
N GLY A 277 -21.44 -5.09 -6.62
CA GLY A 277 -21.47 -6.55 -6.73
C GLY A 277 -21.12 -7.05 -8.12
N ILE A 278 -20.20 -6.40 -8.80
CA ILE A 278 -19.75 -6.77 -10.14
C ILE A 278 -18.24 -6.88 -10.24
N SER A 279 -17.75 -7.67 -11.20
CA SER A 279 -16.42 -7.52 -11.75
C SER A 279 -16.54 -6.82 -13.11
N ALA A 280 -15.54 -6.00 -13.43
CA ALA A 280 -15.51 -5.29 -14.70
C ALA A 280 -14.12 -5.35 -15.32
N GLN A 281 -14.02 -4.99 -16.60
CA GLN A 281 -12.75 -4.81 -17.29
C GLN A 281 -12.77 -3.56 -18.16
N ALA A 282 -11.57 -3.06 -18.50
CA ALA A 282 -11.40 -1.98 -19.45
C ALA A 282 -11.78 -2.41 -20.87
N LEU A 283 -12.31 -1.47 -21.65
CA LEU A 283 -12.61 -1.69 -23.06
C LEU A 283 -11.35 -1.50 -23.90
N THR A 284 -10.92 -2.54 -24.61
CA THR A 284 -9.96 -2.38 -25.69
C THR A 284 -10.66 -1.84 -26.95
N PRO A 285 -9.95 -1.18 -27.89
CA PRO A 285 -10.57 -0.71 -29.14
C PRO A 285 -11.27 -1.81 -29.95
N ALA A 286 -10.79 -3.06 -29.87
CA ALA A 286 -11.41 -4.20 -30.53
C ALA A 286 -12.73 -4.60 -29.85
N VAL A 287 -12.73 -4.67 -28.52
CA VAL A 287 -13.90 -5.00 -27.71
C VAL A 287 -14.96 -3.90 -27.84
N ALA A 288 -14.58 -2.63 -27.76
CA ALA A 288 -15.50 -1.50 -27.93
C ALA A 288 -16.24 -1.58 -29.28
N ARG A 289 -15.51 -1.81 -30.39
CA ARG A 289 -16.14 -1.98 -31.71
C ARG A 289 -17.08 -3.18 -31.78
N ALA A 290 -16.75 -4.29 -31.13
CA ALA A 290 -17.63 -5.47 -31.09
C ALA A 290 -18.95 -5.19 -30.36
N PHE A 291 -18.94 -4.27 -29.38
CA PHE A 291 -20.13 -3.78 -28.67
C PHE A 291 -20.78 -2.57 -29.35
N GLY A 292 -20.35 -2.18 -30.57
CA GLY A 292 -20.92 -1.04 -31.31
C GLY A 292 -20.51 0.35 -30.73
N LEU A 293 -19.50 0.40 -29.86
CA LEU A 293 -19.01 1.65 -29.27
C LEU A 293 -17.90 2.28 -30.12
N ASN A 294 -17.96 3.61 -30.25
CA ASN A 294 -16.93 4.40 -30.95
C ASN A 294 -15.82 4.88 -29.99
N SER A 295 -15.91 4.51 -28.71
CA SER A 295 -15.01 4.92 -27.64
C SER A 295 -14.67 3.74 -26.74
N THR A 296 -13.51 3.79 -26.10
CA THR A 296 -13.12 2.85 -25.04
C THR A 296 -13.54 3.33 -23.64
N ALA A 297 -14.33 4.42 -23.57
CA ALA A 297 -14.93 4.88 -22.31
C ALA A 297 -15.99 3.88 -21.82
N GLY A 298 -16.07 3.73 -20.51
CA GLY A 298 -16.97 2.77 -19.87
C GLY A 298 -16.22 1.62 -19.19
N ALA A 299 -17.00 0.78 -18.52
CA ALA A 299 -16.50 -0.42 -17.85
C ALA A 299 -17.38 -1.62 -18.24
N LEU A 300 -16.78 -2.65 -18.85
CA LEU A 300 -17.48 -3.85 -19.30
C LEU A 300 -17.67 -4.81 -18.13
N VAL A 301 -18.92 -5.15 -17.82
CA VAL A 301 -19.29 -6.10 -16.78
C VAL A 301 -18.91 -7.51 -17.22
N THR A 302 -18.03 -8.17 -16.46
CA THR A 302 -17.52 -9.52 -16.74
C THR A 302 -18.13 -10.59 -15.85
N SER A 303 -18.54 -10.23 -14.64
CA SER A 303 -19.27 -11.12 -13.74
C SER A 303 -20.13 -10.35 -12.74
N LEU A 304 -21.07 -11.05 -12.13
CA LEU A 304 -21.95 -10.54 -11.09
C LEU A 304 -21.78 -11.40 -9.84
N ALA A 305 -21.69 -10.76 -8.68
CA ALA A 305 -21.67 -11.47 -7.41
C ALA A 305 -23.05 -12.16 -7.20
N PRO A 306 -23.09 -13.46 -6.87
CA PRO A 306 -24.33 -14.14 -6.55
C PRO A 306 -25.06 -13.40 -5.43
N LYS A 307 -26.33 -13.04 -5.65
CA LYS A 307 -27.14 -12.21 -4.71
C LYS A 307 -26.53 -10.82 -4.42
N GLY A 308 -25.62 -10.34 -5.30
CA GLY A 308 -25.11 -8.97 -5.21
C GLY A 308 -26.19 -7.93 -5.48
N PRO A 309 -25.95 -6.65 -5.12
CA PRO A 309 -26.97 -5.59 -5.28
C PRO A 309 -27.40 -5.34 -6.71
N SER A 310 -26.55 -5.65 -7.70
CA SER A 310 -26.85 -5.49 -9.13
C SER A 310 -27.21 -6.80 -9.84
N ALA A 311 -27.35 -7.92 -9.12
CA ALA A 311 -27.56 -9.24 -9.72
C ALA A 311 -28.83 -9.35 -10.58
N ASP A 312 -29.87 -8.60 -10.22
CA ASP A 312 -31.16 -8.61 -10.93
C ASP A 312 -31.30 -7.47 -11.96
N THR A 313 -30.33 -6.55 -12.05
CA THR A 313 -30.43 -5.34 -12.88
C THR A 313 -29.35 -5.24 -13.97
N LEU A 314 -28.13 -5.71 -13.67
CA LEU A 314 -27.03 -5.77 -14.63
C LEU A 314 -26.89 -7.17 -15.22
N HIS A 315 -26.33 -7.26 -16.42
CA HIS A 315 -25.99 -8.50 -17.09
C HIS A 315 -24.49 -8.54 -17.45
N VAL A 316 -23.94 -9.75 -17.53
CA VAL A 316 -22.60 -9.92 -18.11
C VAL A 316 -22.65 -9.47 -19.56
N GLY A 317 -21.73 -8.60 -19.97
CA GLY A 317 -21.72 -7.97 -21.29
C GLY A 317 -22.25 -6.53 -21.30
N ASP A 318 -22.89 -6.05 -20.24
CA ASP A 318 -23.24 -4.64 -20.13
C ASP A 318 -21.98 -3.77 -20.07
N VAL A 319 -21.99 -2.61 -20.72
CA VAL A 319 -20.97 -1.59 -20.57
C VAL A 319 -21.55 -0.41 -19.80
N ILE A 320 -21.07 -0.19 -18.59
CA ILE A 320 -21.49 0.95 -17.77
C ILE A 320 -20.79 2.21 -18.31
N LEU A 321 -21.58 3.17 -18.81
CA LEU A 321 -21.09 4.39 -19.44
C LEU A 321 -21.10 5.57 -18.47
N SER A 322 -22.11 5.65 -17.59
CA SER A 322 -22.16 6.68 -16.54
C SER A 322 -22.92 6.18 -15.30
N ILE A 323 -22.61 6.78 -14.14
CA ILE A 323 -23.38 6.63 -12.89
C ILE A 323 -23.77 8.04 -12.45
N GLY A 324 -25.09 8.28 -12.32
CA GLY A 324 -25.61 9.64 -12.24
C GLY A 324 -25.23 10.41 -13.52
N ASN A 325 -24.66 11.59 -13.34
CA ASN A 325 -24.18 12.42 -14.46
C ASN A 325 -22.64 12.29 -14.69
N THR A 326 -21.98 11.34 -14.03
CA THR A 326 -20.53 11.21 -14.08
C THR A 326 -20.13 10.07 -15.01
N PRO A 327 -19.30 10.33 -16.04
CA PRO A 327 -18.80 9.28 -16.93
C PRO A 327 -17.99 8.24 -16.16
N VAL A 328 -18.18 6.97 -16.53
CA VAL A 328 -17.48 5.82 -15.98
C VAL A 328 -16.32 5.44 -16.89
N THR A 329 -15.20 5.09 -16.28
CA THR A 329 -14.12 4.29 -16.86
C THR A 329 -13.85 3.10 -15.96
N PHE A 330 -13.11 2.11 -16.45
CA PHE A 330 -12.71 0.98 -15.61
C PHE A 330 -11.96 1.46 -14.34
N GLU A 331 -11.05 2.43 -14.50
CA GLU A 331 -10.19 2.95 -13.42
C GLU A 331 -10.96 3.73 -12.34
N ASN A 332 -12.10 4.36 -12.70
CA ASN A 332 -12.87 5.17 -11.75
C ASN A 332 -14.10 4.46 -11.16
N LEU A 333 -14.55 3.35 -11.76
CA LEU A 333 -15.80 2.67 -11.37
C LEU A 333 -15.81 2.26 -9.89
N GLY A 334 -14.74 1.61 -9.41
CA GLY A 334 -14.64 1.16 -8.02
C GLY A 334 -14.69 2.33 -7.03
N LYS A 335 -13.95 3.40 -7.34
CA LYS A 335 -13.92 4.64 -6.52
C LYS A 335 -15.28 5.34 -6.50
N MET A 336 -15.94 5.42 -7.66
CA MET A 336 -17.28 6.01 -7.75
C MET A 336 -18.28 5.21 -6.93
N ALA A 337 -18.31 3.89 -7.10
CA ALA A 337 -19.19 3.01 -6.33
C ALA A 337 -18.91 3.13 -4.82
N GLY A 338 -17.63 3.10 -4.42
CA GLY A 338 -17.22 3.19 -3.02
C GLY A 338 -17.57 4.51 -2.31
N ARG A 339 -17.78 5.60 -3.06
CA ARG A 339 -18.21 6.91 -2.51
C ARG A 339 -19.72 7.03 -2.35
N LEU A 340 -20.49 6.13 -2.95
CA LEU A 340 -21.95 6.13 -2.82
C LEU A 340 -22.37 5.50 -1.50
N HIS A 341 -23.42 6.02 -0.91
CA HIS A 341 -23.95 5.47 0.34
C HIS A 341 -24.69 4.15 0.10
N PRO A 342 -24.39 3.08 0.86
CA PRO A 342 -25.15 1.84 0.81
C PRO A 342 -26.65 2.08 1.06
N GLY A 343 -27.49 1.32 0.37
CA GLY A 343 -28.95 1.44 0.44
C GLY A 343 -29.55 2.52 -0.47
N THR A 344 -28.73 3.35 -1.13
CA THR A 344 -29.21 4.34 -2.10
C THR A 344 -29.38 3.71 -3.48
N THR A 345 -30.28 4.29 -4.29
CA THR A 345 -30.45 3.92 -5.71
C THR A 345 -29.95 5.06 -6.57
N VAL A 346 -29.12 4.74 -7.57
CA VAL A 346 -28.58 5.70 -8.54
C VAL A 346 -28.95 5.30 -9.96
N GLN A 347 -29.12 6.29 -10.82
CA GLN A 347 -29.32 6.00 -12.25
C GLN A 347 -27.97 5.76 -12.91
N ALA A 348 -27.89 4.74 -13.72
CA ALA A 348 -26.74 4.44 -14.56
C ALA A 348 -27.15 4.30 -16.01
N GLU A 349 -26.33 4.82 -16.90
CA GLU A 349 -26.45 4.59 -18.31
C GLU A 349 -25.58 3.40 -18.70
N VAL A 350 -26.18 2.41 -19.32
CA VAL A 350 -25.48 1.22 -19.81
C VAL A 350 -25.72 1.03 -21.29
N MET A 351 -24.74 0.44 -21.96
CA MET A 351 -24.91 -0.13 -23.30
C MET A 351 -25.20 -1.62 -23.13
N ARG A 352 -26.38 -2.06 -23.65
CA ARG A 352 -26.81 -3.45 -23.62
C ARG A 352 -27.33 -3.79 -25.03
N ASP A 353 -26.84 -4.88 -25.62
CA ASP A 353 -27.27 -5.37 -26.96
C ASP A 353 -27.26 -4.29 -28.06
N GLY A 354 -26.28 -3.35 -27.97
CA GLY A 354 -26.13 -2.25 -28.92
C GLY A 354 -27.06 -1.05 -28.68
N GLY A 355 -27.90 -1.08 -27.63
CA GLY A 355 -28.77 0.01 -27.20
C GLY A 355 -28.32 0.68 -25.89
N HIS A 356 -28.61 2.00 -25.77
CA HIS A 356 -28.42 2.72 -24.52
C HIS A 356 -29.66 2.53 -23.64
N GLU A 357 -29.44 2.10 -22.40
CA GLU A 357 -30.46 1.93 -21.38
C GLU A 357 -30.14 2.73 -20.14
N GLN A 358 -31.17 3.32 -19.52
CA GLN A 358 -31.08 3.91 -18.19
C GLN A 358 -31.61 2.89 -17.18
N ILE A 359 -30.75 2.47 -16.25
CA ILE A 359 -31.10 1.50 -15.22
C ILE A 359 -30.90 2.06 -13.83
N ALA A 360 -31.72 1.63 -12.90
CA ALA A 360 -31.62 1.99 -11.49
C ALA A 360 -30.75 0.94 -10.79
N LEU A 361 -29.58 1.35 -10.29
CA LEU A 361 -28.66 0.50 -9.55
C LEU A 361 -28.86 0.71 -8.05
N LEU A 362 -29.15 -0.36 -7.36
CA LEU A 362 -29.08 -0.37 -5.89
C LEU A 362 -27.62 -0.45 -5.46
N ILE A 363 -27.20 0.46 -4.60
CA ILE A 363 -25.87 0.45 -4.00
C ILE A 363 -25.91 -0.44 -2.75
N GLY A 364 -25.28 -1.58 -2.79
CA GLY A 364 -25.05 -2.43 -1.62
C GLY A 364 -23.95 -1.89 -0.73
N GLN A 365 -23.78 -2.51 0.42
CA GLN A 365 -22.61 -2.30 1.25
C GLN A 365 -21.48 -3.19 0.75
N LEU A 366 -20.29 -2.61 0.54
CA LEU A 366 -19.09 -3.41 0.28
C LEU A 366 -18.95 -4.40 1.44
N PRO A 367 -18.95 -5.70 1.18
CA PRO A 367 -18.68 -6.66 2.23
C PRO A 367 -17.37 -6.27 2.91
N ASP A 368 -17.38 -6.24 4.25
CA ASP A 368 -16.09 -6.23 4.95
C ASP A 368 -15.27 -7.37 4.30
N PRO A 369 -14.00 -7.14 3.91
CA PRO A 369 -13.15 -8.25 3.48
C PRO A 369 -13.33 -9.26 4.61
N PRO A 370 -13.70 -10.52 4.32
CA PRO A 370 -14.03 -11.51 5.34
C PRO A 370 -12.96 -11.33 6.38
N ASP A 371 -13.34 -10.86 7.60
CA ASP A 371 -12.46 -10.59 8.71
C ASP A 371 -11.37 -11.59 8.55
N ASP A 372 -10.25 -11.13 7.93
CA ASP A 372 -9.26 -11.97 7.30
C ASP A 372 -9.36 -13.27 8.07
N PRO A 373 -10.08 -14.33 7.54
CA PRO A 373 -10.54 -15.36 8.46
C PRO A 373 -9.27 -15.78 9.08
N ALA A 374 -9.00 -14.92 10.16
CA ALA A 374 -7.73 -14.87 10.74
C ALA A 374 -7.31 -16.27 10.63
N LEU A 375 -6.71 -16.50 9.53
CA LEU A 375 -6.31 -17.81 9.14
C LEU A 375 -6.37 -18.70 10.37
N THR A 376 -7.57 -18.76 10.91
CA THR A 376 -8.01 -19.48 12.12
C THR A 376 -8.47 -20.84 11.65
N GLY A 377 -7.70 -21.34 10.72
CA GLY A 377 -7.51 -22.72 10.47
C GLY A 377 -6.06 -22.98 10.81
N ASP A 378 -5.79 -23.88 11.70
CA ASP A 378 -4.49 -24.37 12.19
C ASP A 378 -3.31 -23.50 11.70
N ALA A 379 -2.78 -22.68 12.61
CA ALA A 379 -1.76 -21.63 12.44
C ALA A 379 -0.90 -21.76 11.17
N ASP A 380 -0.70 -20.67 10.44
CA ASP A 380 0.26 -20.57 9.35
C ASP A 380 1.53 -21.33 9.68
N THR A 381 1.70 -22.48 9.07
CA THR A 381 2.89 -23.27 9.33
C THR A 381 3.88 -23.05 8.21
N TRP A 382 5.03 -22.51 8.57
CA TRP A 382 6.15 -22.38 7.66
C TRP A 382 6.69 -23.74 7.26
N VAL A 383 6.84 -23.97 5.96
CA VAL A 383 7.44 -25.19 5.39
C VAL A 383 8.85 -24.86 4.88
N PRO A 384 9.90 -25.07 5.70
CA PRO A 384 11.24 -24.59 5.39
C PRO A 384 11.83 -25.17 4.10
N ASN A 385 11.45 -26.40 3.76
CA ASN A 385 11.96 -27.10 2.56
C ASN A 385 11.46 -26.47 1.24
N LEU A 386 10.35 -25.74 1.28
CA LEU A 386 9.72 -25.07 0.14
C LEU A 386 9.79 -23.56 0.27
N GLU A 387 10.24 -23.04 1.41
CA GLU A 387 10.36 -21.63 1.75
C GLU A 387 9.03 -20.88 1.56
N LEU A 388 7.94 -21.49 2.05
CA LEU A 388 6.59 -20.95 2.00
C LEU A 388 5.80 -21.23 3.27
N GLY A 389 4.86 -20.37 3.58
CA GLY A 389 3.86 -20.54 4.62
C GLY A 389 2.58 -21.12 4.03
N VAL A 390 1.96 -22.05 4.74
CA VAL A 390 0.70 -22.66 4.33
C VAL A 390 -0.26 -22.78 5.50
N ALA A 391 -1.56 -22.72 5.19
CA ALA A 391 -2.64 -23.02 6.11
C ALA A 391 -3.58 -24.07 5.49
N LYS A 392 -4.33 -24.80 6.33
CA LYS A 392 -5.35 -25.71 5.85
C LYS A 392 -6.46 -24.95 5.14
N ALA A 393 -6.82 -25.35 3.92
CA ALA A 393 -7.89 -24.70 3.19
C ALA A 393 -9.26 -25.02 3.81
N THR A 394 -9.95 -24.00 4.29
CA THR A 394 -11.34 -24.09 4.73
C THR A 394 -12.27 -24.23 3.52
N ARG A 395 -13.54 -24.54 3.77
CA ARG A 395 -14.56 -24.58 2.70
C ARG A 395 -14.64 -23.25 1.93
N ASP A 396 -14.59 -22.14 2.66
CA ASP A 396 -14.71 -20.79 2.08
C ASP A 396 -13.49 -20.45 1.22
N ILE A 397 -12.28 -20.82 1.66
CA ILE A 397 -11.04 -20.68 0.88
C ILE A 397 -11.15 -21.49 -0.42
N ARG A 398 -11.56 -22.77 -0.36
CA ARG A 398 -11.73 -23.59 -1.55
C ARG A 398 -12.74 -22.99 -2.53
N THR A 399 -13.85 -22.47 -2.01
CA THR A 399 -14.85 -21.78 -2.82
C THR A 399 -14.26 -20.52 -3.47
N ALA A 400 -13.49 -19.73 -2.72
CA ALA A 400 -12.84 -18.51 -3.24
C ALA A 400 -11.85 -18.80 -4.37
N VAL A 401 -11.06 -19.87 -4.24
CA VAL A 401 -10.13 -20.30 -5.30
C VAL A 401 -10.80 -21.19 -6.38
N LYS A 402 -12.13 -21.31 -6.34
CA LYS A 402 -12.95 -22.11 -7.28
C LYS A 402 -12.56 -23.60 -7.32
N ALA A 403 -12.08 -24.13 -6.20
CA ALA A 403 -11.79 -25.54 -6.04
C ALA A 403 -13.04 -26.31 -5.62
N THR A 404 -13.10 -27.62 -5.93
CA THR A 404 -14.22 -28.48 -5.50
C THR A 404 -14.16 -28.78 -4.00
N GLU A 405 -15.31 -29.11 -3.39
CA GLU A 405 -15.37 -29.45 -1.96
C GLU A 405 -14.46 -30.62 -1.58
N GLU A 406 -14.25 -31.56 -2.49
CA GLU A 406 -13.43 -32.76 -2.29
C GLU A 406 -11.92 -32.49 -2.47
N SER A 407 -11.52 -31.31 -2.93
CA SER A 407 -10.13 -31.03 -3.29
C SER A 407 -9.15 -31.11 -2.11
N GLY A 408 -9.62 -30.97 -0.87
CA GLY A 408 -8.72 -30.88 0.29
C GLY A 408 -7.72 -29.72 0.15
N GLY A 409 -6.52 -29.88 0.70
CA GLY A 409 -5.37 -29.04 0.34
C GLY A 409 -4.99 -27.97 1.32
N LEU A 410 -3.88 -27.32 1.00
CA LEU A 410 -3.23 -26.26 1.78
C LEU A 410 -3.13 -25.00 0.92
N ILE A 411 -3.64 -23.88 1.44
CA ILE A 411 -3.49 -22.58 0.79
C ILE A 411 -2.10 -21.98 1.09
N ILE A 412 -1.44 -21.44 0.08
CA ILE A 412 -0.19 -20.70 0.30
C ILE A 412 -0.53 -19.32 0.83
N THR A 413 -0.03 -19.01 2.02
CA THR A 413 -0.27 -17.75 2.73
C THR A 413 0.93 -16.82 2.64
N GLN A 414 2.14 -17.39 2.53
CA GLN A 414 3.38 -16.64 2.43
C GLN A 414 4.35 -17.32 1.48
N LEU A 415 5.17 -16.52 0.80
CA LEU A 415 6.27 -17.00 -0.05
C LEU A 415 7.52 -16.17 0.24
N ARG A 416 8.65 -16.86 0.45
CA ARG A 416 9.93 -16.16 0.51
C ARG A 416 10.29 -15.64 -0.88
N PRO A 417 10.56 -14.34 -1.06
CA PRO A 417 11.07 -13.81 -2.33
C PRO A 417 12.34 -14.57 -2.74
N ALA A 418 12.43 -15.01 -3.99
CA ALA A 418 13.50 -15.87 -4.52
C ALA A 418 13.69 -17.22 -3.80
N GLY A 419 12.77 -17.65 -2.94
CA GLY A 419 12.73 -18.98 -2.37
C GLY A 419 12.35 -20.07 -3.37
N ALA A 420 12.56 -21.33 -3.02
CA ALA A 420 12.30 -22.47 -3.91
C ALA A 420 10.86 -22.49 -4.45
N GLY A 421 9.87 -22.16 -3.63
CA GLY A 421 8.47 -22.04 -4.07
C GLY A 421 8.24 -20.91 -5.05
N ALA A 422 8.79 -19.72 -4.78
CA ALA A 422 8.65 -18.56 -5.67
C ALA A 422 9.35 -18.79 -7.01
N LEU A 423 10.55 -19.39 -7.00
CA LEU A 423 11.29 -19.73 -8.22
C LEU A 423 10.56 -20.77 -9.07
N ALA A 424 9.78 -21.64 -8.45
CA ALA A 424 8.92 -22.61 -9.15
C ALA A 424 7.65 -21.97 -9.72
N GLY A 425 7.41 -20.65 -9.48
CA GLY A 425 6.24 -19.93 -9.97
C GLY A 425 4.99 -20.09 -9.10
N LEU A 426 5.13 -20.57 -7.87
CA LEU A 426 4.04 -20.57 -6.87
C LEU A 426 3.69 -19.11 -6.50
N LYS A 427 2.44 -18.90 -6.12
CA LYS A 427 1.92 -17.59 -5.68
C LYS A 427 1.16 -17.75 -4.37
N VAL A 428 1.11 -16.69 -3.58
CA VAL A 428 0.18 -16.58 -2.45
C VAL A 428 -1.24 -16.70 -3.00
N GLY A 429 -2.09 -17.47 -2.32
CA GLY A 429 -3.44 -17.80 -2.80
C GLY A 429 -3.53 -19.07 -3.66
N ASP A 430 -2.44 -19.71 -4.01
CA ASP A 430 -2.46 -21.03 -4.66
C ASP A 430 -2.89 -22.11 -3.65
N LEU A 431 -3.77 -23.01 -4.07
CA LEU A 431 -4.19 -24.16 -3.27
C LEU A 431 -3.40 -25.39 -3.69
N ILE A 432 -2.50 -25.88 -2.84
CA ILE A 432 -1.74 -27.11 -3.07
C ILE A 432 -2.60 -28.31 -2.64
N THR A 433 -2.96 -29.19 -3.56
CA THR A 433 -3.80 -30.36 -3.28
C THR A 433 -3.00 -31.67 -3.21
N TYR A 434 -1.90 -31.76 -3.95
CA TYR A 434 -1.00 -32.93 -3.94
C TYR A 434 0.46 -32.49 -3.90
N ALA A 435 1.27 -33.30 -3.23
CA ALA A 435 2.73 -33.23 -3.27
C ALA A 435 3.28 -34.61 -3.63
N GLY A 436 3.87 -34.72 -4.82
CA GLY A 436 4.17 -36.02 -5.42
C GLY A 436 2.89 -36.82 -5.66
N SER A 437 2.82 -38.05 -5.12
CA SER A 437 1.63 -38.90 -5.18
C SER A 437 0.72 -38.74 -3.95
N LYS A 438 1.08 -37.88 -2.98
CA LYS A 438 0.35 -37.75 -1.71
C LYS A 438 -0.68 -36.65 -1.79
N HIS A 439 -1.94 -36.96 -1.51
CA HIS A 439 -2.98 -35.98 -1.26
C HIS A 439 -2.72 -35.26 0.07
N LEU A 440 -2.89 -33.92 0.10
CA LEU A 440 -2.61 -33.12 1.28
C LEU A 440 -3.89 -32.82 2.06
N GLU A 441 -3.96 -33.33 3.28
CA GLU A 441 -5.07 -33.05 4.21
C GLU A 441 -4.62 -32.18 5.40
N SER A 442 -3.31 -32.13 5.65
CA SER A 442 -2.71 -31.39 6.75
C SER A 442 -1.36 -30.81 6.37
N VAL A 443 -0.93 -29.78 7.11
CA VAL A 443 0.40 -29.19 6.94
C VAL A 443 1.50 -30.20 7.21
N ALA A 444 1.29 -31.14 8.14
CA ALA A 444 2.23 -32.25 8.41
C ALA A 444 2.47 -33.13 7.18
N ASP A 445 1.47 -33.28 6.32
CA ASP A 445 1.63 -34.06 5.08
C ASP A 445 2.62 -33.37 4.12
N LEU A 446 2.55 -32.06 3.98
CA LEU A 446 3.48 -31.31 3.14
C LEU A 446 4.88 -31.21 3.78
N ALA A 447 4.94 -31.01 5.10
CA ALA A 447 6.22 -30.98 5.83
C ALA A 447 6.96 -32.31 5.79
N ALA A 448 6.25 -33.45 5.72
CA ALA A 448 6.81 -34.77 5.62
C ALA A 448 7.37 -35.10 4.22
N VAL A 449 7.04 -34.31 3.20
CA VAL A 449 7.59 -34.47 1.86
C VAL A 449 9.05 -34.05 1.86
N GLY A 450 9.90 -34.91 1.27
CA GLY A 450 11.35 -34.69 1.25
C GLY A 450 11.77 -33.35 0.65
N LYS A 451 12.95 -32.88 1.03
CA LYS A 451 13.52 -31.65 0.51
C LYS A 451 13.70 -31.75 -1.01
N PRO A 452 13.12 -30.81 -1.81
CA PRO A 452 13.30 -30.81 -3.25
C PRO A 452 14.77 -30.58 -3.62
N SER A 453 15.23 -31.18 -4.70
CA SER A 453 16.58 -30.98 -5.22
C SER A 453 16.54 -30.92 -6.76
N ASN A 454 17.62 -30.42 -7.36
CA ASN A 454 17.73 -30.36 -8.83
C ASN A 454 17.70 -31.75 -9.49
N LYS A 455 18.06 -32.81 -8.74
CA LYS A 455 18.00 -34.21 -9.21
C LYS A 455 16.65 -34.88 -8.95
N GLN A 456 15.92 -34.39 -7.96
CA GLN A 456 14.57 -34.85 -7.59
C GLN A 456 13.69 -33.65 -7.27
N PRO A 457 13.09 -33.05 -8.29
CA PRO A 457 12.13 -31.96 -8.09
C PRO A 457 10.88 -32.51 -7.41
N LEU A 458 10.29 -31.73 -6.51
CA LEU A 458 9.02 -32.04 -5.92
C LEU A 458 7.89 -31.56 -6.84
N LEU A 459 7.07 -32.47 -7.31
CA LEU A 459 5.91 -32.13 -8.12
C LEU A 459 4.73 -31.78 -7.21
N LEU A 460 4.17 -30.59 -7.39
CA LEU A 460 2.96 -30.13 -6.70
C LEU A 460 1.81 -30.03 -7.70
N LEU A 461 0.61 -30.45 -7.29
CA LEU A 461 -0.62 -30.09 -7.98
C LEU A 461 -1.25 -28.91 -7.25
N VAL A 462 -1.39 -27.82 -7.97
CA VAL A 462 -1.83 -26.52 -7.46
C VAL A 462 -3.08 -26.08 -8.19
N ILE A 463 -4.09 -25.62 -7.48
CA ILE A 463 -5.26 -24.98 -8.08
C ILE A 463 -5.09 -23.46 -7.94
N ARG A 464 -5.07 -22.76 -9.08
CA ARG A 464 -5.03 -21.32 -9.17
C ARG A 464 -6.25 -20.85 -9.96
N GLU A 465 -7.09 -20.04 -9.35
CA GLU A 465 -8.31 -19.49 -9.97
C GLU A 465 -9.24 -20.59 -10.58
N GLY A 466 -9.28 -21.76 -9.97
CA GLY A 466 -10.08 -22.89 -10.43
C GLY A 466 -9.39 -23.79 -11.47
N VAL A 467 -8.18 -23.44 -11.90
CA VAL A 467 -7.43 -24.23 -12.89
C VAL A 467 -6.32 -25.04 -12.21
N PRO A 468 -6.27 -26.37 -12.35
CA PRO A 468 -5.19 -27.18 -11.83
C PRO A 468 -3.93 -27.05 -12.67
N HIS A 469 -2.78 -26.88 -11.99
CA HIS A 469 -1.44 -26.80 -12.59
C HIS A 469 -0.47 -27.73 -11.88
N PHE A 470 0.33 -28.46 -12.64
CA PHE A 470 1.49 -29.14 -12.08
C PHE A 470 2.68 -28.21 -12.05
N MET A 471 3.28 -28.07 -10.86
CA MET A 471 4.45 -27.22 -10.64
C MET A 471 5.58 -28.04 -10.03
N ALA A 472 6.77 -27.92 -10.59
CA ALA A 472 7.95 -28.65 -10.10
C ALA A 472 8.83 -27.71 -9.29
N VAL A 473 8.91 -27.93 -8.00
CA VAL A 473 9.82 -27.22 -7.10
C VAL A 473 11.15 -27.93 -7.07
N THR A 474 12.20 -27.24 -7.48
CA THR A 474 13.59 -27.67 -7.37
C THR A 474 14.23 -27.09 -6.11
N GLY A 475 15.31 -27.69 -5.61
CA GLY A 475 16.06 -27.08 -4.52
C GLY A 475 16.59 -25.70 -4.94
N SER A 476 16.60 -24.74 -4.01
CA SER A 476 17.30 -23.48 -4.23
C SER A 476 18.73 -23.79 -4.63
N THR A 477 19.14 -23.33 -5.81
CA THR A 477 20.52 -23.51 -6.30
C THR A 477 21.39 -22.71 -5.33
N GLU A 478 22.20 -23.40 -4.55
CA GLU A 478 23.39 -22.76 -4.01
C GLU A 478 24.18 -22.25 -5.24
N MET A 479 24.19 -20.94 -5.45
CA MET A 479 25.09 -20.34 -6.42
C MET A 479 26.51 -20.62 -5.93
N GLN A 480 27.21 -21.50 -6.68
CA GLN A 480 28.65 -21.65 -6.60
C GLN A 480 29.35 -20.39 -7.10
#